data_502a6e01d5c203bda125dbe234f2cd8a
#
_entry.id   502a6e01d5c203bda125dbe234f2cd8a
#
_cell.length_a   1.000
_cell.length_b   1.000
_cell.length_c   1.000
_cell.angle_alpha   90.00
_cell.angle_beta   90.00
_cell.angle_gamma   90.00
#
_symmetry.space_group_name_H-M   'P 1'
#
loop_
_entity.id
_entity.type
_entity.pdbx_description
1 polymer ?
#
loop_
_entity_poly.entity_id
_entity_poly.type
_entity_poly.pdbx_seq_one_letter_code
_entity_poly.pdbx_strand_id
1 'polypeptide(L)'
;VHCRSAVKEDFQIKVENRSAVFAEVNVIKISDFGTATTPVTRRLSVKNGYICWKEAGLSLAVVYERHGKNGNIAKALVEGTLKTPGAAATTWSHDSHNLLVVGNSEEDMELAQKKVRELQGGYVVYAGGKLAAQTALPIGGILSDQPMSVLGEQLGQVRKAMEDLGYDNNNVIMSMSTLCLPVSPRLKLTDFGLLEVKTQEKVPLIQNYFDKNGMRI
;
A
#
# COMPACT_ATOMS: atom_id res chain seq x y z
N VAL A 1 17.38 4.87 -4.48
CA VAL A 1 15.98 5.26 -4.19
C VAL A 1 15.98 6.75 -3.83
N HIS A 2 15.33 7.57 -4.65
CA HIS A 2 15.44 9.04 -4.61
C HIS A 2 14.17 9.73 -4.03
N CYS A 3 13.14 8.99 -3.61
CA CYS A 3 12.00 9.61 -2.94
C CYS A 3 12.38 10.16 -1.55
N ARG A 4 11.64 11.15 -1.07
CA ARG A 4 11.82 11.66 0.30
C ARG A 4 11.49 10.62 1.36
N SER A 5 11.96 10.82 2.58
CA SER A 5 11.51 10.04 3.73
C SER A 5 10.02 10.25 3.96
N ALA A 6 9.34 9.19 4.35
CA ALA A 6 7.96 9.26 4.77
C ALA A 6 7.80 10.15 6.01
N VAL A 7 6.65 10.79 6.09
CA VAL A 7 6.18 11.52 7.25
C VAL A 7 4.78 11.01 7.62
N LYS A 8 4.35 11.26 8.84
CA LYS A 8 3.06 10.76 9.35
C LYS A 8 1.85 11.13 8.47
N GLU A 9 1.88 12.31 7.88
CA GLU A 9 0.82 12.83 7.00
C GLU A 9 0.66 12.02 5.72
N ASP A 10 1.71 11.31 5.31
CA ASP A 10 1.63 10.41 4.14
C ASP A 10 0.67 9.25 4.38
N PHE A 11 0.46 8.88 5.64
CA PHE A 11 -0.40 7.77 6.03
C PHE A 11 -1.80 8.21 6.49
N GLN A 12 -2.17 9.45 6.20
CA GLN A 12 -3.48 10.01 6.47
C GLN A 12 -4.20 10.36 5.16
N ILE A 13 -5.52 10.18 5.13
CA ILE A 13 -6.36 10.58 4.01
C ILE A 13 -7.19 11.78 4.46
N LYS A 14 -6.76 12.97 4.03
CA LYS A 14 -7.44 14.22 4.34
C LYS A 14 -8.71 14.37 3.51
N VAL A 15 -9.75 14.89 4.11
CA VAL A 15 -11.04 15.20 3.49
C VAL A 15 -11.09 16.70 3.20
N GLU A 16 -11.40 17.07 1.96
CA GLU A 16 -11.48 18.47 1.55
C GLU A 16 -12.77 19.13 2.05
N ASN A 17 -13.89 18.39 2.03
CA ASN A 17 -15.17 18.90 2.50
C ASN A 17 -15.24 18.86 4.04
N ARG A 18 -15.15 20.01 4.67
CA ARG A 18 -15.11 20.16 6.15
C ARG A 18 -16.44 19.80 6.85
N SER A 19 -17.55 19.78 6.12
CA SER A 19 -18.87 19.39 6.68
C SER A 19 -19.13 17.89 6.57
N ALA A 20 -18.27 17.14 5.91
CA ALA A 20 -18.41 15.70 5.75
C ALA A 20 -18.24 14.97 7.10
N VAL A 21 -19.21 14.12 7.41
CA VAL A 21 -19.18 13.17 8.54
C VAL A 21 -18.89 11.75 8.04
N PHE A 22 -19.25 11.46 6.79
CA PHE A 22 -18.90 10.25 6.10
C PHE A 22 -18.38 10.54 4.70
N ALA A 23 -17.54 9.65 4.18
CA ALA A 23 -17.09 9.65 2.80
C ALA A 23 -17.26 8.27 2.18
N GLU A 24 -17.67 8.24 0.94
CA GLU A 24 -17.70 7.04 0.12
C GLU A 24 -16.39 6.94 -0.65
N VAL A 25 -15.69 5.84 -0.47
CA VAL A 25 -14.31 5.66 -0.96
C VAL A 25 -14.20 4.42 -1.85
N ASN A 26 -13.34 4.51 -2.85
CA ASN A 26 -12.90 3.37 -3.64
C ASN A 26 -11.85 2.59 -2.87
N VAL A 27 -12.03 1.27 -2.81
CA VAL A 27 -11.14 0.34 -2.11
C VAL A 27 -10.73 -0.77 -3.07
N ILE A 28 -9.46 -1.11 -3.06
CA ILE A 28 -8.92 -2.27 -3.75
C ILE A 28 -9.15 -3.49 -2.86
N LYS A 29 -10.04 -4.39 -3.24
CA LYS A 29 -10.15 -5.69 -2.56
C LYS A 29 -9.27 -6.71 -3.25
N ILE A 30 -8.32 -7.29 -2.50
CA ILE A 30 -7.47 -8.37 -3.03
C ILE A 30 -8.24 -9.69 -3.09
N SER A 31 -7.79 -10.57 -3.99
CA SER A 31 -8.27 -11.96 -4.05
C SER A 31 -7.44 -12.85 -3.12
N ASP A 32 -8.03 -13.92 -2.62
CA ASP A 32 -7.31 -14.96 -1.87
C ASP A 32 -6.36 -15.76 -2.78
N PHE A 33 -6.59 -15.71 -4.09
CA PHE A 33 -5.77 -16.37 -5.10
C PHE A 33 -5.31 -15.39 -6.20
N GLY A 34 -4.02 -15.47 -6.53
CA GLY A 34 -3.43 -14.73 -7.65
C GLY A 34 -3.31 -13.24 -7.38
N THR A 35 -3.33 -12.46 -8.46
CA THR A 35 -3.00 -11.02 -8.45
C THR A 35 -4.17 -10.12 -8.84
N ALA A 36 -5.33 -10.72 -9.15
CA ALA A 36 -6.52 -9.97 -9.50
C ALA A 36 -7.07 -9.22 -8.28
N THR A 37 -7.65 -8.06 -8.54
CA THR A 37 -8.31 -7.26 -7.51
C THR A 37 -9.74 -6.93 -7.92
N THR A 38 -10.58 -6.66 -6.95
CA THR A 38 -11.97 -6.23 -7.19
C THR A 38 -12.16 -4.82 -6.65
N PRO A 39 -12.67 -3.87 -7.47
CA PRO A 39 -13.06 -2.57 -6.96
C PRO A 39 -14.29 -2.74 -6.07
N VAL A 40 -14.23 -2.19 -4.88
CA VAL A 40 -15.37 -2.12 -3.96
C VAL A 40 -15.49 -0.70 -3.42
N THR A 41 -16.69 -0.32 -3.04
CA THR A 41 -16.97 0.97 -2.43
C THR A 41 -17.27 0.76 -0.95
N ARG A 42 -16.72 1.63 -0.10
CA ARG A 42 -16.98 1.62 1.35
C ARG A 42 -17.37 3.03 1.80
N ARG A 43 -18.35 3.10 2.71
CA ARG A 43 -18.72 4.33 3.40
C ARG A 43 -17.99 4.36 4.73
N LEU A 44 -17.09 5.32 4.91
CA LEU A 44 -16.23 5.45 6.07
C LEU A 44 -16.54 6.74 6.83
N SER A 45 -16.38 6.71 8.15
CA SER A 45 -16.50 7.91 8.98
C SER A 45 -15.34 8.88 8.74
N VAL A 46 -15.65 10.16 8.90
CA VAL A 46 -14.67 11.26 8.86
C VAL A 46 -14.60 11.86 10.26
N LYS A 47 -13.40 11.88 10.83
CA LYS A 47 -13.12 12.53 12.13
C LYS A 47 -11.97 13.51 11.98
N ASN A 48 -12.15 14.71 12.50
CA ASN A 48 -11.13 15.77 12.45
C ASN A 48 -10.60 16.06 11.04
N GLY A 49 -11.43 15.88 10.01
CA GLY A 49 -11.05 16.10 8.61
C GLY A 49 -10.24 14.96 7.98
N TYR A 50 -10.24 13.78 8.57
CA TYR A 50 -9.56 12.58 8.04
C TYR A 50 -10.48 11.37 7.98
N ILE A 51 -10.26 10.51 6.99
CA ILE A 51 -10.95 9.22 6.85
C ILE A 51 -10.49 8.26 7.94
N CYS A 52 -11.44 7.64 8.65
CA CYS A 52 -11.18 6.63 9.71
C CYS A 52 -11.08 5.22 9.11
N TRP A 53 -10.13 5.00 8.23
CA TRP A 53 -9.98 3.75 7.49
C TRP A 53 -9.54 2.56 8.35
N LYS A 54 -8.77 2.79 9.42
CA LYS A 54 -8.33 1.73 10.35
C LYS A 54 -9.50 1.11 11.10
N GLU A 55 -10.47 1.93 11.52
CA GLU A 55 -11.68 1.47 12.23
C GLU A 55 -12.53 0.52 11.36
N ALA A 56 -12.39 0.60 10.03
CA ALA A 56 -13.06 -0.27 9.07
C ALA A 56 -12.28 -1.54 8.74
N GLY A 57 -11.15 -1.81 9.40
CA GLY A 57 -10.32 -2.99 9.16
C GLY A 57 -9.60 -2.96 7.81
N LEU A 58 -9.39 -1.77 7.23
CA LEU A 58 -8.68 -1.61 5.97
C LEU A 58 -7.19 -1.36 6.22
N SER A 59 -6.38 -1.66 5.20
CA SER A 59 -4.99 -1.19 5.12
C SER A 59 -4.89 0.00 4.17
N LEU A 60 -3.86 0.81 4.36
CA LEU A 60 -3.49 1.88 3.44
C LEU A 60 -2.30 1.41 2.59
N ALA A 61 -2.41 1.59 1.27
CA ALA A 61 -1.32 1.47 0.33
C ALA A 61 -0.85 2.87 -0.08
N VAL A 62 0.46 3.10 -0.04
CA VAL A 62 1.09 4.36 -0.47
C VAL A 62 2.20 4.05 -1.45
N VAL A 63 2.16 4.67 -2.61
CA VAL A 63 3.20 4.57 -3.65
C VAL A 63 3.99 5.87 -3.68
N TYR A 64 5.29 5.77 -3.57
CA TYR A 64 6.24 6.87 -3.72
C TYR A 64 6.98 6.72 -5.05
N GLU A 65 6.94 7.73 -5.90
CA GLU A 65 7.83 7.78 -7.06
C GLU A 65 9.28 7.81 -6.55
N ARG A 66 10.06 6.78 -6.89
CA ARG A 66 11.40 6.59 -6.31
C ARG A 66 12.56 6.92 -7.24
N HIS A 67 12.27 7.23 -8.50
CA HIS A 67 13.32 7.48 -9.51
C HIS A 67 13.80 8.94 -9.53
N GLY A 68 13.17 9.81 -8.73
CA GLY A 68 13.52 11.23 -8.61
C GLY A 68 13.06 12.08 -9.79
N LYS A 69 11.98 11.69 -10.46
CA LYS A 69 11.46 12.39 -11.64
C LYS A 69 10.40 13.44 -11.30
N ASN A 70 9.36 13.07 -10.56
CA ASN A 70 8.23 13.95 -10.29
C ASN A 70 7.89 14.06 -8.79
N GLY A 71 8.40 13.13 -7.95
CA GLY A 71 8.14 13.11 -6.53
C GLY A 71 6.69 12.78 -6.13
N ASN A 72 5.93 12.20 -7.04
CA ASN A 72 4.53 11.85 -6.80
C ASN A 72 4.39 10.87 -5.62
N ILE A 73 3.31 11.06 -4.87
CA ILE A 73 2.87 10.15 -3.82
C ILE A 73 1.37 9.94 -3.98
N ALA A 74 0.97 8.70 -4.14
CA ALA A 74 -0.44 8.33 -4.26
C ALA A 74 -0.86 7.32 -3.20
N LYS A 75 -2.14 7.32 -2.87
CA LYS A 75 -2.74 6.53 -1.79
C LYS A 75 -3.94 5.75 -2.28
N ALA A 76 -4.12 4.56 -1.74
CA ALA A 76 -5.33 3.75 -1.91
C ALA A 76 -5.66 3.02 -0.61
N LEU A 77 -6.94 2.73 -0.40
CA LEU A 77 -7.36 1.79 0.63
C LEU A 77 -7.42 0.39 0.06
N VAL A 78 -7.00 -0.59 0.86
CA VAL A 78 -6.93 -2.00 0.47
C VAL A 78 -7.65 -2.86 1.50
N GLU A 79 -8.50 -3.78 1.01
CA GLU A 79 -9.20 -4.78 1.81
C GLU A 79 -8.62 -6.17 1.57
N GLY A 80 -8.45 -6.96 2.63
CA GLY A 80 -7.97 -8.34 2.56
C GLY A 80 -6.46 -8.51 2.78
N THR A 81 -5.75 -7.45 3.20
CA THR A 81 -4.33 -7.51 3.53
C THR A 81 -4.08 -7.82 5.02
N LEU A 82 -3.42 -6.93 5.75
CA LEU A 82 -3.01 -7.18 7.13
C LEU A 82 -4.19 -7.14 8.11
N LYS A 83 -4.27 -8.13 9.01
CA LYS A 83 -5.28 -8.25 10.07
C LYS A 83 -4.77 -7.76 11.42
N THR A 84 -3.45 -7.80 11.64
CA THR A 84 -2.78 -7.30 12.85
C THR A 84 -1.95 -6.05 12.53
N PRO A 85 -1.67 -5.17 13.51
CA PRO A 85 -0.88 -3.97 13.27
C PRO A 85 0.51 -4.27 12.72
N GLY A 86 0.84 -3.63 11.60
CA GLY A 86 2.11 -3.78 10.94
C GLY A 86 2.14 -3.12 9.56
N ALA A 87 3.26 -3.29 8.86
CA ALA A 87 3.44 -2.81 7.50
C ALA A 87 4.46 -3.64 6.71
N ALA A 88 4.27 -3.71 5.41
CA ALA A 88 5.27 -4.18 4.46
C ALA A 88 5.59 -3.07 3.44
N ALA A 89 6.86 -2.98 3.03
CA ALA A 89 7.28 -2.05 1.99
C ALA A 89 8.23 -2.74 1.01
N THR A 90 8.14 -2.35 -0.27
CA THR A 90 8.98 -2.93 -1.32
C THR A 90 9.19 -1.98 -2.49
N THR A 91 10.34 -2.11 -3.13
CA THR A 91 10.60 -1.56 -4.47
C THR A 91 10.36 -2.59 -5.58
N TRP A 92 10.09 -3.85 -5.22
CA TRP A 92 9.70 -4.87 -6.18
C TRP A 92 8.19 -4.84 -6.41
N SER A 93 7.72 -3.72 -6.96
CA SER A 93 6.31 -3.43 -7.24
C SER A 93 6.10 -3.16 -8.72
N HIS A 94 5.51 -4.13 -9.39
CA HIS A 94 5.31 -4.12 -10.85
C HIS A 94 4.38 -3.01 -11.33
N ASP A 95 4.64 -2.40 -12.53
CA ASP A 95 5.85 -2.56 -13.37
C ASP A 95 6.83 -1.41 -13.17
N SER A 96 6.37 -0.28 -12.59
CA SER A 96 7.20 0.92 -12.39
C SER A 96 8.31 0.71 -11.37
N HIS A 97 8.17 -0.32 -10.52
CA HIS A 97 9.04 -0.57 -9.38
C HIS A 97 9.21 0.64 -8.47
N ASN A 98 8.16 1.46 -8.35
CA ASN A 98 8.08 2.52 -7.37
C ASN A 98 8.05 1.93 -5.95
N LEU A 99 8.37 2.72 -4.93
CA LEU A 99 8.35 2.25 -3.56
C LEU A 99 6.91 2.16 -3.08
N LEU A 100 6.41 0.94 -2.90
CA LEU A 100 5.09 0.64 -2.35
C LEU A 100 5.20 0.34 -0.85
N VAL A 101 4.32 0.94 -0.06
CA VAL A 101 4.11 0.63 1.37
C VAL A 101 2.67 0.20 1.56
N VAL A 102 2.43 -0.91 2.22
CA VAL A 102 1.08 -1.37 2.61
C VAL A 102 1.07 -1.66 4.09
N GLY A 103 0.12 -1.09 4.83
CA GLY A 103 0.06 -1.28 6.28
C GLY A 103 -1.22 -0.77 6.92
N ASN A 104 -1.38 -1.09 8.19
CA ASN A 104 -2.45 -0.61 9.05
C ASN A 104 -1.92 0.03 10.36
N SER A 105 -0.60 0.15 10.50
CA SER A 105 0.12 0.89 11.54
C SER A 105 0.95 1.99 10.89
N GLU A 106 0.64 3.27 11.15
CA GLU A 106 1.36 4.42 10.57
C GLU A 106 2.83 4.42 10.95
N GLU A 107 3.15 4.05 12.20
CA GLU A 107 4.52 3.94 12.69
C GLU A 107 5.30 2.87 11.92
N ASP A 108 4.74 1.67 11.77
CA ASP A 108 5.39 0.59 11.02
C ASP A 108 5.53 0.92 9.54
N MET A 109 4.55 1.63 8.95
CA MET A 109 4.60 2.10 7.56
C MET A 109 5.75 3.10 7.35
N GLU A 110 5.93 4.03 8.29
CA GLU A 110 7.03 5.00 8.26
C GLU A 110 8.40 4.31 8.38
N LEU A 111 8.53 3.38 9.33
CA LEU A 111 9.74 2.60 9.53
C LEU A 111 10.08 1.74 8.31
N ALA A 112 9.08 1.06 7.74
CA ALA A 112 9.27 0.21 6.57
C ALA A 112 9.71 1.02 5.34
N GLN A 113 9.10 2.18 5.08
CA GLN A 113 9.51 3.07 3.98
C GLN A 113 10.95 3.56 4.15
N LYS A 114 11.30 4.03 5.34
CA LYS A 114 12.66 4.50 5.65
C LYS A 114 13.69 3.39 5.48
N LYS A 115 13.37 2.18 5.92
CA LYS A 115 14.26 1.02 5.82
C LYS A 115 14.50 0.60 4.37
N VAL A 116 13.47 0.57 3.51
CA VAL A 116 13.66 0.29 2.07
C VAL A 116 14.53 1.35 1.40
N ARG A 117 14.39 2.62 1.78
CA ARG A 117 15.28 3.70 1.29
C ARG A 117 16.72 3.50 1.75
N GLU A 118 16.94 3.15 3.01
CA GLU A 118 18.26 2.85 3.56
C GLU A 118 18.95 1.71 2.78
N LEU A 119 18.21 0.64 2.50
CA LEU A 119 18.67 -0.51 1.71
C LEU A 119 18.87 -0.21 0.22
N GLN A 120 18.43 0.97 -0.26
CA GLN A 120 18.40 1.35 -1.68
C GLN A 120 17.53 0.44 -2.54
N GLY A 121 16.59 -0.26 -1.91
CA GLY A 121 15.63 -1.18 -2.50
C GLY A 121 15.56 -2.48 -1.71
N GLY A 122 14.42 -3.14 -1.78
CA GLY A 122 14.21 -4.37 -1.04
C GLY A 122 12.77 -4.69 -0.75
N TYR A 123 12.60 -5.68 0.10
CA TYR A 123 11.33 -6.04 0.72
C TYR A 123 11.52 -6.02 2.24
N VAL A 124 10.65 -5.34 2.97
CA VAL A 124 10.79 -5.11 4.42
C VAL A 124 9.44 -5.27 5.09
N VAL A 125 9.39 -5.93 6.25
CA VAL A 125 8.17 -6.07 7.07
C VAL A 125 8.48 -5.58 8.49
N TYR A 126 7.61 -4.71 9.00
CA TYR A 126 7.61 -4.24 10.39
C TYR A 126 6.34 -4.67 11.10
N ALA A 127 6.47 -5.00 12.39
CA ALA A 127 5.38 -5.36 13.28
C ALA A 127 5.64 -4.80 14.69
N GLY A 128 4.75 -3.93 15.19
CA GLY A 128 4.85 -3.34 16.52
C GLY A 128 6.15 -2.56 16.74
N GLY A 129 6.58 -1.78 15.78
CA GLY A 129 7.79 -0.94 15.81
C GLY A 129 9.10 -1.73 15.61
N LYS A 130 9.04 -3.03 15.31
CA LYS A 130 10.21 -3.89 15.15
C LYS A 130 10.32 -4.44 13.74
N LEU A 131 11.54 -4.53 13.24
CA LEU A 131 11.84 -5.21 11.97
C LEU A 131 11.58 -6.72 12.14
N ALA A 132 10.57 -7.22 11.42
CA ALA A 132 10.21 -8.64 11.45
C ALA A 132 10.99 -9.44 10.40
N ALA A 133 11.13 -8.89 9.17
CA ALA A 133 11.90 -9.51 8.09
C ALA A 133 12.35 -8.47 7.07
N GLN A 134 13.44 -8.77 6.36
CA GLN A 134 13.90 -7.95 5.24
C GLN A 134 14.70 -8.77 4.22
N THR A 135 14.70 -8.29 2.99
CA THR A 135 15.69 -8.66 1.97
C THR A 135 16.10 -7.42 1.19
N ALA A 136 17.42 -7.23 0.99
CA ALA A 136 17.93 -6.11 0.21
C ALA A 136 17.95 -6.44 -1.28
N LEU A 137 17.56 -5.49 -2.11
CA LEU A 137 17.58 -5.56 -3.57
C LEU A 137 18.32 -4.31 -4.12
N PRO A 138 19.63 -4.18 -3.86
CA PRO A 138 20.36 -2.93 -4.12
C PRO A 138 20.58 -2.65 -5.60
N ILE A 139 20.49 -3.66 -6.46
CA ILE A 139 20.72 -3.50 -7.90
C ILE A 139 19.42 -3.04 -8.57
N GLY A 140 19.32 -1.75 -8.86
CA GLY A 140 18.13 -1.14 -9.43
C GLY A 140 16.90 -1.17 -8.55
N GLY A 141 17.04 -1.60 -7.28
CA GLY A 141 15.91 -1.78 -6.35
C GLY A 141 15.10 -3.06 -6.58
N ILE A 142 15.55 -3.97 -7.42
CA ILE A 142 14.80 -5.17 -7.85
C ILE A 142 15.63 -6.46 -7.90
N LEU A 143 16.94 -6.36 -7.89
CA LEU A 143 17.86 -7.51 -7.95
C LEU A 143 18.83 -7.49 -6.76
N SER A 144 19.32 -8.68 -6.40
CA SER A 144 20.35 -8.88 -5.39
C SER A 144 21.57 -9.56 -6.00
N ASP A 145 22.74 -9.25 -5.47
CA ASP A 145 24.01 -9.92 -5.78
C ASP A 145 24.30 -11.10 -4.83
N GLN A 146 23.38 -11.35 -3.90
CA GLN A 146 23.54 -12.47 -2.96
C GLN A 146 23.28 -13.83 -3.63
N PRO A 147 23.89 -14.91 -3.11
CA PRO A 147 23.57 -16.28 -3.55
C PRO A 147 22.06 -16.56 -3.49
N MET A 148 21.55 -17.29 -4.47
CA MET A 148 20.12 -17.59 -4.58
C MET A 148 19.55 -18.28 -3.32
N SER A 149 20.33 -19.13 -2.66
CA SER A 149 19.93 -19.79 -1.41
C SER A 149 19.66 -18.78 -0.28
N VAL A 150 20.54 -17.78 -0.13
CA VAL A 150 20.41 -16.72 0.87
C VAL A 150 19.22 -15.82 0.57
N LEU A 151 19.08 -15.41 -0.68
CA LEU A 151 17.94 -14.59 -1.12
C LEU A 151 16.63 -15.35 -0.94
N GLY A 152 16.59 -16.63 -1.27
CA GLY A 152 15.41 -17.48 -1.10
C GLY A 152 14.98 -17.62 0.35
N GLU A 153 15.94 -17.79 1.27
CA GLU A 153 15.67 -17.83 2.71
C GLU A 153 15.09 -16.50 3.22
N GLN A 154 15.71 -15.38 2.86
CA GLN A 154 15.24 -14.04 3.24
C GLN A 154 13.83 -13.76 2.71
N LEU A 155 13.54 -14.10 1.46
CA LEU A 155 12.19 -13.97 0.89
C LEU A 155 11.18 -14.89 1.59
N GLY A 156 11.61 -16.07 2.00
CA GLY A 156 10.80 -16.97 2.83
C GLY A 156 10.43 -16.35 4.17
N GLN A 157 11.38 -15.67 4.82
CA GLN A 157 11.15 -14.95 6.09
C GLN A 157 10.20 -13.75 5.87
N VAL A 158 10.36 -13.00 4.78
CA VAL A 158 9.45 -11.91 4.40
C VAL A 158 8.02 -12.43 4.20
N ARG A 159 7.86 -13.53 3.45
CA ARG A 159 6.57 -14.18 3.23
C ARG A 159 5.93 -14.55 4.56
N LYS A 160 6.66 -15.28 5.41
CA LYS A 160 6.16 -15.69 6.72
C LYS A 160 5.76 -14.51 7.57
N ALA A 161 6.54 -13.45 7.63
CA ALA A 161 6.23 -12.26 8.42
C ALA A 161 4.94 -11.57 7.93
N MET A 162 4.68 -11.54 6.61
CA MET A 162 3.42 -11.01 6.06
C MET A 162 2.22 -11.93 6.41
N GLU A 163 2.40 -13.25 6.33
CA GLU A 163 1.39 -14.23 6.74
C GLU A 163 1.06 -14.12 8.24
N ASP A 164 2.08 -13.95 9.07
CA ASP A 164 1.93 -13.75 10.53
C ASP A 164 1.17 -12.43 10.86
N LEU A 165 1.26 -11.41 10.01
CA LEU A 165 0.44 -10.21 10.08
C LEU A 165 -1.00 -10.42 9.54
N GLY A 166 -1.31 -11.61 9.06
CA GLY A 166 -2.63 -12.00 8.59
C GLY A 166 -2.91 -11.66 7.12
N TYR A 167 -1.87 -11.43 6.31
CA TYR A 167 -2.03 -11.30 4.86
C TYR A 167 -2.36 -12.69 4.28
N ASP A 168 -3.59 -12.85 3.84
CA ASP A 168 -4.13 -14.14 3.41
C ASP A 168 -4.26 -14.19 1.88
N ASN A 169 -3.22 -14.71 1.23
CA ASN A 169 -3.18 -14.93 -0.22
C ASN A 169 -2.22 -16.09 -0.50
N ASN A 170 -2.49 -16.91 -1.51
CA ASN A 170 -1.64 -18.04 -1.87
C ASN A 170 -0.21 -17.63 -2.26
N ASN A 171 0.02 -16.37 -2.61
CA ASN A 171 1.33 -15.79 -2.86
C ASN A 171 1.36 -14.32 -2.43
N VAL A 172 1.55 -14.07 -1.13
CA VAL A 172 1.49 -12.72 -0.52
C VAL A 172 2.46 -11.73 -1.16
N ILE A 173 3.65 -12.18 -1.56
CA ILE A 173 4.67 -11.34 -2.20
C ILE A 173 4.16 -10.84 -3.56
N MET A 174 3.66 -11.73 -4.41
CA MET A 174 3.13 -11.37 -5.72
C MET A 174 1.84 -10.58 -5.61
N SER A 175 0.95 -10.95 -4.70
CA SER A 175 -0.29 -10.21 -4.45
C SER A 175 -0.02 -8.76 -4.10
N MET A 176 0.91 -8.50 -3.19
CA MET A 176 1.29 -7.13 -2.82
C MET A 176 1.99 -6.40 -3.97
N SER A 177 3.00 -7.02 -4.59
CA SER A 177 3.80 -6.35 -5.62
C SER A 177 3.00 -5.97 -6.86
N THR A 178 1.93 -6.69 -7.15
CA THR A 178 1.05 -6.42 -8.30
C THR A 178 -0.11 -5.47 -7.99
N LEU A 179 -0.22 -4.93 -6.78
CA LEU A 179 -1.14 -3.83 -6.49
C LEU A 179 -0.86 -2.61 -7.38
N CYS A 180 0.39 -2.46 -7.84
CA CYS A 180 0.83 -1.38 -8.71
C CYS A 180 0.85 -1.74 -10.21
N LEU A 181 0.39 -2.94 -10.61
CA LEU A 181 0.47 -3.44 -11.97
C LEU A 181 -0.72 -3.00 -12.84
N PRO A 182 -0.59 -1.94 -13.66
CA PRO A 182 -1.73 -1.30 -14.35
C PRO A 182 -2.21 -2.08 -15.59
N VAL A 183 -1.80 -3.33 -15.73
CA VAL A 183 -2.26 -4.26 -16.78
C VAL A 183 -2.91 -5.52 -16.23
N SER A 184 -2.90 -5.70 -14.90
CA SER A 184 -3.62 -6.78 -14.21
C SER A 184 -4.96 -6.27 -13.68
N PRO A 185 -6.10 -6.97 -13.88
CA PRO A 185 -7.41 -6.48 -13.45
C PRO A 185 -7.51 -6.40 -11.91
N ARG A 186 -8.33 -5.50 -11.39
CA ARG A 186 -9.08 -4.45 -12.10
C ARG A 186 -8.68 -3.07 -11.61
N LEU A 187 -8.74 -2.77 -10.29
CA LEU A 187 -8.37 -1.50 -9.71
C LEU A 187 -6.94 -1.57 -9.17
N LYS A 188 -6.08 -0.68 -9.60
CA LYS A 188 -4.66 -0.65 -9.25
C LYS A 188 -4.22 0.73 -8.79
N LEU A 189 -3.09 0.78 -8.08
CA LEU A 189 -2.51 2.01 -7.57
C LEU A 189 -1.20 2.32 -8.29
N THR A 190 -1.12 3.47 -8.96
CA THR A 190 0.14 4.01 -9.49
C THR A 190 0.55 5.24 -8.70
N ASP A 191 1.74 5.79 -8.95
CA ASP A 191 2.15 7.08 -8.37
C ASP A 191 1.28 8.27 -8.85
N PHE A 192 0.46 8.07 -9.88
CA PHE A 192 -0.55 9.03 -10.35
C PHE A 192 -1.94 8.85 -9.72
N GLY A 193 -2.13 7.85 -8.87
CA GLY A 193 -3.40 7.54 -8.21
C GLY A 193 -4.00 6.19 -8.61
N LEU A 194 -5.26 5.99 -8.22
CA LEU A 194 -6.03 4.80 -8.58
C LEU A 194 -6.33 4.78 -10.07
N LEU A 195 -6.26 3.59 -10.66
CA LEU A 195 -6.52 3.34 -12.07
C LEU A 195 -7.46 2.14 -12.24
N GLU A 196 -8.55 2.33 -13.00
CA GLU A 196 -9.36 1.22 -13.51
C GLU A 196 -8.66 0.66 -14.77
N VAL A 197 -8.15 -0.56 -14.65
CA VAL A 197 -7.29 -1.16 -15.68
C VAL A 197 -8.02 -1.38 -17.01
N LYS A 198 -9.32 -1.68 -16.98
CA LYS A 198 -10.09 -1.93 -18.20
C LYS A 198 -10.26 -0.69 -19.07
N THR A 199 -10.47 0.47 -18.46
CA THR A 199 -10.68 1.73 -19.17
C THR A 199 -9.41 2.59 -19.26
N GLN A 200 -8.38 2.27 -18.47
CA GLN A 200 -7.16 3.06 -18.30
C GLN A 200 -7.44 4.49 -17.76
N GLU A 201 -8.55 4.65 -17.05
CA GLU A 201 -8.97 5.93 -16.48
C GLU A 201 -8.60 6.03 -15.00
N LYS A 202 -8.23 7.23 -14.59
CA LYS A 202 -8.04 7.53 -13.16
C LYS A 202 -9.37 7.51 -12.43
N VAL A 203 -9.36 6.89 -11.26
CA VAL A 203 -10.52 6.80 -10.36
C VAL A 203 -10.22 7.61 -9.10
N PRO A 204 -11.12 8.48 -8.64
CA PRO A 204 -10.89 9.22 -7.41
C PRO A 204 -10.88 8.29 -6.21
N LEU A 205 -10.05 8.56 -5.20
CA LEU A 205 -10.07 7.80 -3.95
C LEU A 205 -11.38 8.03 -3.21
N ILE A 206 -11.84 9.28 -3.13
CA ILE A 206 -13.12 9.66 -2.51
C ILE A 206 -14.10 9.99 -3.62
N GLN A 207 -15.24 9.30 -3.64
CA GLN A 207 -16.30 9.50 -4.63
C GLN A 207 -17.33 10.54 -4.19
N ASN A 208 -17.77 10.44 -2.93
CA ASN A 208 -18.86 11.25 -2.41
C ASN A 208 -18.64 11.59 -0.94
N TYR A 209 -19.19 12.72 -0.52
CA TYR A 209 -19.24 13.15 0.87
C TYR A 209 -20.68 13.16 1.37
N PHE A 210 -20.86 12.91 2.68
CA PHE A 210 -22.16 12.89 3.31
C PHE A 210 -22.13 13.63 4.66
N ASP A 211 -23.22 14.32 4.97
CA ASP A 211 -23.43 14.98 6.24
C ASP A 211 -23.86 14.01 7.37
N LYS A 212 -24.13 14.56 8.55
CA LYS A 212 -24.60 13.80 9.73
C LYS A 212 -25.94 13.10 9.52
N ASN A 213 -26.76 13.56 8.59
CA ASN A 213 -28.07 13.00 8.27
C ASN A 213 -27.95 11.92 7.16
N GLY A 214 -26.74 11.71 6.62
CA GLY A 214 -26.48 10.79 5.54
C GLY A 214 -26.87 11.32 4.16
N MET A 215 -27.11 12.62 4.04
CA MET A 215 -27.34 13.27 2.74
C MET A 215 -26.02 13.55 2.04
N ARG A 216 -25.98 13.34 0.74
CA ARG A 216 -24.83 13.69 -0.10
C ARG A 216 -24.67 15.20 -0.19
N ILE A 217 -23.44 15.68 -0.01
CA ILE A 217 -23.05 17.11 0.03
C ILE A 217 -21.89 17.42 -0.91
#